data_94776bb084a8cb43cadfc0612fec1b09
#
_entry.id   94776bb084a8cb43cadfc0612fec1b09
#
_cell.length_a   1.000
_cell.length_b   1.000
_cell.length_c   1.000
_cell.angle_alpha   90.00
_cell.angle_beta   90.00
_cell.angle_gamma   90.00
#
_symmetry.space_group_name_H-M   'P 1'
#
loop_
_entity.id
_entity.type
_entity.pdbx_description
1 polymer ?
#
loop_
_entity_poly.entity_id
_entity_poly.type
_entity_poly.pdbx_seq_one_letter_code
_entity_poly.pdbx_strand_id
1 'polypeptide(L)'
;MNCHPTFCGMKVTLEDNKLVEVRGDKENPDSQGFLCVRGQASKEIIGNENRILHPIIREERGSDNWKQVSWDDALDYIANGIKSVSSDSVAMWPGHGSIANDFGTFAHAELTMRLACMYGMQVWDPSMICWGLGGFGVGLTGCMEANTKEDMGKNSDLIVLWGS
;
A
#
# COMPACT_ATOMS: atom_id res chain seq x y z
N MET A 1 -1.03 1.49 -7.59
CA MET A 1 -0.10 2.44 -6.92
C MET A 1 -0.74 2.90 -5.64
N ASN A 2 -0.04 2.77 -4.53
CA ASN A 2 -0.61 2.95 -3.19
C ASN A 2 -0.36 4.38 -2.67
N CYS A 3 -0.88 5.37 -3.39
CA CYS A 3 -0.87 6.75 -2.92
C CYS A 3 -2.24 7.08 -2.35
N HIS A 4 -2.27 7.66 -1.19
CA HIS A 4 -3.46 8.12 -0.51
C HIS A 4 -3.26 9.58 -0.06
N PRO A 5 -4.21 10.43 -0.26
CA PRO A 5 -5.53 10.35 -0.92
C PRO A 5 -5.56 10.93 -2.36
N THR A 6 -4.67 10.52 -3.22
CA THR A 6 -4.57 11.10 -4.57
C THR A 6 -5.41 10.33 -5.59
N PHE A 7 -6.15 11.06 -6.42
CA PHE A 7 -7.01 10.54 -7.48
C PHE A 7 -6.44 10.85 -8.87
N CYS A 8 -5.21 10.40 -9.13
CA CYS A 8 -4.56 10.64 -10.41
C CYS A 8 -5.28 9.88 -11.53
N GLY A 9 -5.80 10.60 -12.50
CA GLY A 9 -6.30 10.02 -13.74
C GLY A 9 -5.15 9.51 -14.60
N MET A 10 -5.26 8.27 -15.10
CA MET A 10 -4.26 7.67 -15.98
C MET A 10 -4.93 7.16 -17.25
N LYS A 11 -4.34 7.48 -18.40
CA LYS A 11 -4.63 6.83 -19.67
C LYS A 11 -3.54 5.81 -19.96
N VAL A 12 -3.95 4.59 -20.28
CA VAL A 12 -3.05 3.49 -20.60
C VAL A 12 -3.26 3.06 -22.05
N THR A 13 -2.16 2.77 -22.74
CA THR A 13 -2.19 2.21 -24.10
C THR A 13 -1.73 0.76 -24.03
N LEU A 14 -2.53 -0.12 -24.64
CA LEU A 14 -2.22 -1.53 -24.75
C LEU A 14 -1.97 -1.87 -26.23
N GLU A 15 -0.89 -2.58 -26.50
CA GLU A 15 -0.58 -3.19 -27.80
C GLU A 15 -0.35 -4.68 -27.58
N ASP A 16 -1.05 -5.53 -28.31
CA ASP A 16 -0.98 -6.99 -28.17
C ASP A 16 -1.11 -7.46 -26.69
N ASN A 17 -2.06 -6.88 -25.97
CA ASN A 17 -2.29 -7.13 -24.55
C ASN A 17 -1.12 -6.78 -23.62
N LYS A 18 -0.17 -5.97 -24.08
CA LYS A 18 0.94 -5.46 -23.29
C LYS A 18 0.75 -3.97 -23.03
N LEU A 19 1.06 -3.55 -21.82
CA LEU A 19 1.02 -2.15 -21.44
C LEU A 19 2.26 -1.43 -21.98
N VAL A 20 2.04 -0.58 -23.01
CA VAL A 20 3.14 0.13 -23.70
C VAL A 20 3.31 1.57 -23.24
N GLU A 21 2.24 2.23 -22.84
CA GLU A 21 2.29 3.61 -22.38
C GLU A 21 1.38 3.84 -21.17
N VAL A 22 1.84 4.67 -20.24
CA VAL A 22 1.03 5.23 -19.16
C VAL A 22 1.28 6.73 -19.10
N ARG A 23 0.22 7.52 -19.16
CA ARG A 23 0.27 8.98 -19.11
C ARG A 23 -0.85 9.54 -18.25
N GLY A 24 -0.69 10.78 -17.81
CA GLY A 24 -1.74 11.49 -17.08
C GLY A 24 -2.94 11.80 -17.97
N ASP A 25 -4.13 11.66 -17.41
CA ASP A 25 -5.38 12.02 -18.08
C ASP A 25 -5.69 13.50 -17.90
N LYS A 26 -5.63 14.27 -18.99
CA LYS A 26 -5.92 15.71 -18.98
C LYS A 26 -7.39 16.03 -18.71
N GLU A 27 -8.27 15.05 -18.89
CA GLU A 27 -9.71 15.20 -18.63
C GLU A 27 -10.07 14.90 -17.17
N ASN A 28 -9.14 14.34 -16.41
CA ASN A 28 -9.35 14.12 -14.98
C ASN A 28 -9.43 15.48 -14.25
N PRO A 29 -10.53 15.77 -13.54
CA PRO A 29 -10.74 17.08 -12.91
C PRO A 29 -9.76 17.36 -11.77
N ASP A 30 -9.24 16.34 -11.12
CA ASP A 30 -8.36 16.45 -9.96
C ASP A 30 -6.89 16.60 -10.36
N SER A 31 -6.37 15.69 -11.17
CA SER A 31 -4.96 15.71 -11.57
C SER A 31 -4.64 16.50 -12.83
N GLN A 32 -5.65 16.80 -13.67
CA GLN A 32 -5.54 17.61 -14.89
C GLN A 32 -4.38 17.23 -15.81
N GLY A 33 -4.09 15.94 -15.88
CA GLY A 33 -2.98 15.38 -16.66
C GLY A 33 -1.67 15.26 -15.92
N PHE A 34 -1.57 15.74 -14.67
CA PHE A 34 -0.38 15.48 -13.87
C PHE A 34 -0.31 14.01 -13.47
N LEU A 35 0.86 13.43 -13.67
CA LEU A 35 1.18 12.07 -13.22
C LEU A 35 2.63 12.05 -12.74
N CYS A 36 2.84 11.69 -11.49
CA CYS A 36 4.18 11.64 -10.91
C CYS A 36 5.01 10.48 -11.51
N VAL A 37 6.30 10.49 -11.24
CA VAL A 37 7.24 9.45 -11.72
C VAL A 37 6.78 8.02 -11.37
N ARG A 38 6.14 7.81 -10.22
CA ARG A 38 5.62 6.48 -9.83
C ARG A 38 4.48 6.03 -10.75
N GLY A 39 3.58 6.95 -11.09
CA GLY A 39 2.50 6.66 -12.04
C GLY A 39 3.04 6.36 -13.43
N GLN A 40 4.00 7.15 -13.91
CA GLN A 40 4.64 6.93 -15.21
C GLN A 40 5.40 5.60 -15.28
N ALA A 41 6.07 5.22 -14.19
CA ALA A 41 6.84 3.98 -14.08
C ALA A 41 5.96 2.72 -13.83
N SER A 42 4.64 2.86 -13.72
CA SER A 42 3.77 1.70 -13.42
C SER A 42 3.85 0.60 -14.48
N LYS A 43 4.11 0.93 -15.74
CA LYS A 43 4.34 -0.05 -16.79
C LYS A 43 5.55 -0.95 -16.53
N GLU A 44 6.60 -0.40 -15.94
CA GLU A 44 7.83 -1.13 -15.59
C GLU A 44 7.55 -2.20 -14.53
N ILE A 45 6.61 -1.92 -13.61
CA ILE A 45 6.21 -2.85 -12.55
C ILE A 45 5.40 -4.02 -13.13
N ILE A 46 4.45 -3.73 -14.03
CA ILE A 46 3.55 -4.73 -14.60
C ILE A 46 4.29 -5.67 -15.54
N GLY A 47 5.15 -5.12 -16.41
CA GLY A 47 5.92 -5.86 -17.41
C GLY A 47 7.27 -6.39 -16.93
N ASN A 48 7.59 -6.27 -15.64
CA ASN A 48 8.91 -6.62 -15.13
C ASN A 48 9.13 -8.13 -15.11
N GLU A 49 10.21 -8.59 -15.75
CA GLU A 49 10.57 -10.01 -15.82
C GLU A 49 10.93 -10.59 -14.44
N ASN A 50 11.38 -9.75 -13.51
CA ASN A 50 11.70 -10.16 -12.15
C ASN A 50 10.48 -10.14 -11.20
N ARG A 51 9.28 -9.88 -11.74
CA ARG A 51 8.06 -9.90 -10.94
C ARG A 51 7.78 -11.30 -10.42
N ILE A 52 7.65 -11.43 -9.11
CA ILE A 52 7.30 -12.70 -8.47
C ILE A 52 5.82 -13.01 -8.79
N LEU A 53 5.59 -14.07 -9.56
CA LEU A 53 4.24 -14.50 -9.97
C LEU A 53 3.72 -15.72 -9.20
N HIS A 54 4.60 -16.38 -8.46
CA HIS A 54 4.29 -17.58 -7.69
C HIS A 54 4.92 -17.49 -6.31
N PRO A 55 4.40 -18.20 -5.31
CA PRO A 55 5.02 -18.25 -4.00
C PRO A 55 6.45 -18.77 -4.08
N ILE A 56 7.34 -18.16 -3.33
CA ILE A 56 8.72 -18.60 -3.18
C ILE A 56 9.05 -18.77 -1.70
N ILE A 57 9.77 -19.80 -1.35
CA ILE A 57 10.25 -20.07 0.00
C ILE A 57 11.77 -20.03 -0.01
N ARG A 58 12.35 -19.37 0.99
CA ARG A 58 13.79 -19.40 1.22
C ARG A 58 14.15 -20.75 1.85
N GLU A 59 15.11 -21.47 1.26
CA GLU A 59 15.49 -22.79 1.75
C GLU A 59 16.14 -22.74 3.14
N GLU A 60 16.98 -21.72 3.37
CA GLU A 60 17.62 -21.51 4.66
C GLU A 60 17.56 -20.04 5.06
N ARG A 61 17.44 -19.79 6.35
CA ARG A 61 17.42 -18.41 6.89
C ARG A 61 18.73 -17.69 6.57
N GLY A 62 18.66 -16.56 5.87
CA GLY A 62 19.81 -15.76 5.46
C GLY A 62 20.44 -16.18 4.12
N SER A 63 19.99 -17.27 3.52
CA SER A 63 20.38 -17.69 2.16
C SER A 63 19.69 -16.82 1.09
N ASP A 64 20.33 -16.68 -0.06
CA ASP A 64 19.70 -16.11 -1.26
C ASP A 64 19.09 -17.20 -2.17
N ASN A 65 19.06 -18.44 -1.72
CA ASN A 65 18.44 -19.54 -2.43
C ASN A 65 16.93 -19.54 -2.21
N TRP A 66 16.21 -19.23 -3.26
CA TRP A 66 14.74 -19.20 -3.27
C TRP A 66 14.21 -20.33 -4.14
N LYS A 67 13.22 -21.04 -3.63
CA LYS A 67 12.54 -22.12 -4.32
C LYS A 67 11.09 -21.72 -4.57
N GLN A 68 10.64 -21.83 -5.80
CA GLN A 68 9.23 -21.71 -6.13
C GLN A 68 8.45 -22.91 -5.61
N VAL A 69 7.29 -22.65 -5.02
CA VAL A 69 6.40 -23.68 -4.45
C VAL A 69 4.96 -23.44 -4.88
N SER A 70 4.09 -24.41 -4.63
CA SER A 70 2.65 -24.23 -4.81
C SER A 70 2.07 -23.29 -3.73
N TRP A 71 0.86 -22.78 -3.96
CA TRP A 71 0.14 -22.02 -2.93
C TRP A 71 -0.16 -22.87 -1.70
N ASP A 72 -0.52 -24.14 -1.89
CA ASP A 72 -0.83 -25.05 -0.78
C ASP A 72 0.43 -25.28 0.09
N ASP A 73 1.56 -25.55 -0.52
CA ASP A 73 2.83 -25.70 0.21
C ASP A 73 3.24 -24.42 0.95
N ALA A 74 3.03 -23.26 0.33
CA ALA A 74 3.35 -21.97 0.95
C ALA A 74 2.44 -21.69 2.16
N LEU A 75 1.15 -21.96 2.04
CA LEU A 75 0.18 -21.76 3.12
C LEU A 75 0.44 -22.74 4.26
N ASP A 76 0.74 -24.01 3.97
CA ASP A 76 1.11 -24.99 4.96
C ASP A 76 2.40 -24.62 5.69
N TYR A 77 3.40 -24.13 4.96
CA TYR A 77 4.64 -23.63 5.56
C TYR A 77 4.39 -22.49 6.55
N ILE A 78 3.58 -21.49 6.15
CA ILE A 78 3.21 -20.37 7.00
C ILE A 78 2.41 -20.85 8.22
N ALA A 79 1.40 -21.70 8.02
CA ALA A 79 0.54 -22.20 9.09
C ALA A 79 1.34 -23.01 10.12
N ASN A 80 2.26 -23.84 9.68
CA ASN A 80 3.14 -24.61 10.55
C ASN A 80 4.10 -23.71 11.33
N GLY A 81 4.66 -22.68 10.69
CA GLY A 81 5.50 -21.69 11.34
C GLY A 81 4.75 -20.92 12.44
N ILE A 82 3.54 -20.44 12.15
CA ILE A 82 2.71 -19.73 13.13
C ILE A 82 2.32 -20.66 14.30
N LYS A 83 1.92 -21.89 14.01
CA LYS A 83 1.52 -22.87 15.04
C LYS A 83 2.69 -23.39 15.89
N SER A 84 3.93 -23.19 15.47
CA SER A 84 5.11 -23.62 16.22
C SER A 84 5.43 -22.75 17.43
N VAL A 85 4.77 -21.60 17.56
CA VAL A 85 4.95 -20.64 18.65
C VAL A 85 3.62 -20.34 19.33
N SER A 86 3.66 -19.75 20.51
CA SER A 86 2.45 -19.31 21.21
C SER A 86 1.78 -18.15 20.45
N SER A 87 0.46 -18.13 20.41
CA SER A 87 -0.31 -17.12 19.65
C SER A 87 -0.04 -15.68 20.09
N ASP A 88 0.24 -15.48 21.37
CA ASP A 88 0.60 -14.18 21.97
C ASP A 88 2.00 -13.70 21.56
N SER A 89 2.83 -14.62 21.03
CA SER A 89 4.16 -14.30 20.46
C SER A 89 4.09 -13.94 18.97
N VAL A 90 2.91 -14.03 18.34
CA VAL A 90 2.70 -13.68 16.94
C VAL A 90 2.10 -12.28 16.85
N ALA A 91 2.72 -11.43 16.05
CA ALA A 91 2.21 -10.11 15.76
C ALA A 91 2.01 -9.93 14.26
N MET A 92 0.93 -9.25 13.88
CA MET A 92 0.64 -8.87 12.51
C MET A 92 0.74 -7.35 12.36
N TRP A 93 1.48 -6.92 11.36
CA TRP A 93 1.64 -5.53 11.00
C TRP A 93 1.15 -5.31 9.57
N PRO A 94 -0.11 -4.94 9.34
CA PRO A 94 -0.60 -4.61 8.01
C PRO A 94 0.00 -3.28 7.54
N GLY A 95 0.35 -3.19 6.25
CA GLY A 95 0.81 -1.94 5.66
C GLY A 95 -0.34 -0.96 5.45
N HIS A 96 -0.09 0.35 5.57
CA HIS A 96 -1.11 1.38 5.38
C HIS A 96 -1.76 1.32 3.99
N GLY A 97 -0.98 1.03 2.96
CA GLY A 97 -1.52 0.88 1.60
C GLY A 97 -2.55 -0.24 1.45
N SER A 98 -2.39 -1.35 2.16
CA SER A 98 -3.35 -2.44 2.13
C SER A 98 -4.69 -2.08 2.79
N ILE A 99 -4.67 -1.25 3.82
CA ILE A 99 -5.88 -0.78 4.49
C ILE A 99 -6.67 0.19 3.62
N ALA A 100 -5.97 1.12 2.94
CA ALA A 100 -6.62 2.23 2.24
C ALA A 100 -7.04 1.91 0.80
N ASN A 101 -6.36 0.98 0.13
CA ASN A 101 -6.46 0.85 -1.33
C ASN A 101 -7.07 -0.45 -1.83
N ASP A 102 -7.24 -1.44 -0.98
CA ASP A 102 -7.87 -2.67 -1.44
C ASP A 102 -9.39 -2.55 -1.42
N PHE A 103 -9.93 -2.34 -2.61
CA PHE A 103 -11.36 -2.26 -2.92
C PHE A 103 -12.11 -1.06 -2.33
N GLY A 104 -11.42 -0.07 -1.76
CA GLY A 104 -12.07 1.11 -1.17
C GLY A 104 -13.00 0.81 0.01
N THR A 105 -12.85 -0.32 0.66
CA THR A 105 -13.83 -0.83 1.64
C THR A 105 -13.28 -1.19 3.00
N PHE A 106 -12.07 -0.92 3.35
CA PHE A 106 -11.46 -1.41 4.60
C PHE A 106 -11.51 -2.95 4.80
N ALA A 107 -11.94 -3.70 3.78
CA ALA A 107 -12.12 -5.15 3.87
C ALA A 107 -10.84 -5.89 4.31
N HIS A 108 -9.69 -5.37 3.93
CA HIS A 108 -8.39 -5.90 4.34
C HIS A 108 -8.12 -5.75 5.84
N ALA A 109 -8.46 -4.60 6.40
CA ALA A 109 -8.34 -4.39 7.85
C ALA A 109 -9.24 -5.38 8.60
N GLU A 110 -10.45 -5.59 8.12
CA GLU A 110 -11.39 -6.55 8.72
C GLU A 110 -10.87 -7.99 8.61
N LEU A 111 -10.31 -8.42 7.48
CA LEU A 111 -9.73 -9.75 7.31
C LEU A 111 -8.51 -9.96 8.22
N THR A 112 -7.62 -8.98 8.30
CA THR A 112 -6.46 -9.00 9.17
C THR A 112 -6.86 -9.08 10.64
N MET A 113 -7.78 -8.22 11.06
CA MET A 113 -8.32 -8.21 12.42
C MET A 113 -9.05 -9.50 12.74
N ARG A 114 -9.85 -10.02 11.81
CA ARG A 114 -10.54 -11.28 11.98
C ARG A 114 -9.59 -12.45 12.18
N LEU A 115 -8.56 -12.55 11.34
CA LEU A 115 -7.53 -13.58 11.48
C LEU A 115 -6.82 -13.47 12.85
N ALA A 116 -6.43 -12.26 13.22
CA ALA A 116 -5.76 -12.01 14.48
C ALA A 116 -6.64 -12.38 15.70
N CYS A 117 -7.90 -11.96 15.70
CA CYS A 117 -8.84 -12.29 16.75
C CYS A 117 -9.12 -13.80 16.83
N MET A 118 -9.28 -14.48 15.70
CA MET A 118 -9.52 -15.92 15.67
C MET A 118 -8.32 -16.75 16.16
N TYR A 119 -7.12 -16.29 15.89
CA TYR A 119 -5.89 -16.98 16.28
C TYR A 119 -5.36 -16.54 17.66
N GLY A 120 -5.73 -15.36 18.12
CA GLY A 120 -5.22 -14.78 19.37
C GLY A 120 -3.85 -14.10 19.22
N MET A 121 -3.54 -13.57 18.02
CA MET A 121 -2.31 -12.82 17.77
C MET A 121 -2.50 -11.32 18.00
N GLN A 122 -1.39 -10.61 18.18
CA GLN A 122 -1.39 -9.16 18.29
C GLN A 122 -1.50 -8.51 16.90
N VAL A 123 -2.24 -7.40 16.81
CA VAL A 123 -2.28 -6.56 15.61
C VAL A 123 -1.73 -5.18 15.94
N TRP A 124 -0.80 -4.73 15.13
CA TRP A 124 -0.22 -3.39 15.20
C TRP A 124 -0.53 -2.65 13.91
N ASP A 125 -1.43 -1.69 13.98
CA ASP A 125 -1.80 -0.87 12.85
C ASP A 125 -0.84 0.33 12.74
N PRO A 126 -0.29 0.62 11.54
CA PRO A 126 0.56 1.79 11.32
C PRO A 126 -0.15 3.12 11.62
N SER A 127 -1.47 3.16 11.64
CA SER A 127 -2.23 4.33 12.05
C SER A 127 -1.96 4.74 13.50
N MET A 128 -1.50 3.84 14.35
CA MET A 128 -1.14 4.18 15.73
C MET A 128 -0.02 5.22 15.79
N ILE A 129 0.98 5.12 14.90
CA ILE A 129 2.11 6.07 14.86
C ILE A 129 1.95 7.16 13.80
N CYS A 130 1.10 6.96 12.79
CA CYS A 130 0.85 7.89 11.70
C CYS A 130 -0.41 8.72 11.96
N TRP A 131 -1.58 8.16 11.70
CA TRP A 131 -2.87 8.86 11.89
C TRP A 131 -3.23 9.06 13.35
N GLY A 132 -2.92 8.10 14.21
CA GLY A 132 -3.16 8.21 15.63
C GLY A 132 -2.31 9.31 16.27
N LEU A 133 -1.02 9.12 16.35
CA LEU A 133 -0.12 10.09 16.99
C LEU A 133 0.09 11.35 16.14
N GLY A 134 0.28 11.20 14.82
CA GLY A 134 0.45 12.33 13.90
C GLY A 134 -0.83 13.15 13.79
N GLY A 135 -1.97 12.51 13.58
CA GLY A 135 -3.26 13.19 13.53
C GLY A 135 -3.63 13.85 14.86
N PHE A 136 -3.34 13.20 15.98
CA PHE A 136 -3.52 13.79 17.31
C PHE A 136 -2.64 15.04 17.50
N GLY A 137 -1.36 14.94 17.13
CA GLY A 137 -0.42 16.07 17.22
C GLY A 137 -0.87 17.26 16.40
N VAL A 138 -1.27 17.03 15.13
CA VAL A 138 -1.80 18.10 14.26
C VAL A 138 -3.11 18.65 14.80
N GLY A 139 -4.01 17.81 15.32
CA GLY A 139 -5.28 18.22 15.91
C GLY A 139 -5.11 19.10 17.17
N LEU A 140 -4.02 18.93 17.93
CA LEU A 140 -3.70 19.80 19.06
C LEU A 140 -3.17 21.17 18.65
N THR A 141 -2.48 21.25 17.51
CA THR A 141 -1.78 22.47 17.08
C THR A 141 -2.47 23.20 15.93
N GLY A 142 -3.42 22.58 15.28
CA GLY A 142 -4.08 23.13 14.10
C GLY A 142 -5.16 22.21 13.54
N CYS A 143 -5.40 22.32 12.25
CA CYS A 143 -6.40 21.57 11.52
C CYS A 143 -5.72 20.62 10.52
N MET A 144 -6.11 19.35 10.51
CA MET A 144 -5.48 18.33 9.68
C MET A 144 -5.84 18.44 8.18
N GLU A 145 -7.05 18.92 7.90
CA GLU A 145 -7.55 19.15 6.54
C GLU A 145 -8.27 20.48 6.50
N ALA A 146 -7.57 21.52 6.09
CA ALA A 146 -8.13 22.86 6.10
C ALA A 146 -8.68 23.28 4.73
N ASN A 147 -8.00 22.90 3.64
CA ASN A 147 -8.26 23.46 2.32
C ASN A 147 -8.15 22.44 1.20
N THR A 148 -8.73 22.76 0.03
CA THR A 148 -8.51 21.98 -1.19
C THR A 148 -7.15 22.32 -1.81
N LYS A 149 -6.67 21.42 -2.69
CA LYS A 149 -5.41 21.63 -3.44
C LYS A 149 -5.47 22.89 -4.30
N GLU A 150 -6.65 23.16 -4.89
CA GLU A 150 -6.92 24.34 -5.72
C GLU A 150 -6.85 25.62 -4.90
N ASP A 151 -7.39 25.61 -3.71
CA ASP A 151 -7.35 26.75 -2.79
C ASP A 151 -5.91 27.03 -2.35
N MET A 152 -5.18 26.00 -1.93
CA MET A 152 -3.77 26.14 -1.59
C MET A 152 -2.94 26.69 -2.75
N GLY A 153 -3.16 26.18 -3.98
CA GLY A 153 -2.42 26.61 -5.16
C GLY A 153 -2.73 28.04 -5.62
N LYS A 154 -3.94 28.55 -5.35
CA LYS A 154 -4.37 29.88 -5.79
C LYS A 154 -4.19 30.96 -4.74
N ASN A 155 -4.37 30.62 -3.48
CA ASN A 155 -4.57 31.60 -2.41
C ASN A 155 -3.47 31.54 -1.33
N SER A 156 -2.44 30.72 -1.51
CA SER A 156 -1.28 30.67 -0.61
C SER A 156 -0.07 31.39 -1.21
N ASP A 157 0.49 32.35 -0.48
CA ASP A 157 1.73 33.00 -0.85
C ASP A 157 2.97 32.12 -0.59
N LEU A 158 2.86 31.18 0.34
CA LEU A 158 3.93 30.25 0.71
C LEU A 158 3.35 28.90 1.07
N ILE A 159 3.90 27.84 0.49
CA ILE A 159 3.61 26.45 0.86
C ILE A 159 4.86 25.81 1.41
N VAL A 160 4.82 25.33 2.64
CA VAL A 160 5.95 24.65 3.30
C VAL A 160 5.67 23.13 3.31
N LEU A 161 6.54 22.36 2.64
CA LEU A 161 6.53 20.90 2.70
C LEU A 161 7.50 20.45 3.80
N TRP A 162 6.96 19.80 4.82
CA TRP A 162 7.75 19.36 5.97
C TRP A 162 7.54 17.88 6.23
N GLY A 163 8.45 17.04 5.77
CA GLY A 163 8.42 15.59 6.03
C GLY A 163 7.21 14.85 5.43
N SER A 164 6.73 15.34 4.30
CA SER A 164 5.56 14.75 3.61
C SER A 164 5.96 13.68 2.59
#